data_c7ecd8e92a054b6c97edc0bd3e073479
#
_entry.id   c7ecd8e92a054b6c97edc0bd3e073479
#
_cell.length_a   1.000
_cell.length_b   1.000
_cell.length_c   1.000
_cell.angle_alpha   90.00
_cell.angle_beta   90.00
_cell.angle_gamma   90.00
#
_symmetry.space_group_name_H-M   'P 1'
#
loop_
_entity.id
_entity.type
_entity.pdbx_description
1 polymer ?
#
loop_
_entity_poly.entity_id
_entity_poly.type
_entity_poly.pdbx_seq_one_letter_code
_entity_poly.pdbx_strand_id
1 'polypeptide(L)'
;MLGILVPEFPLQTHIFFWREMAALKQMGVPVAMLSTRRPPENACRHEFAAEARRQTHYVYPPSAFGGWRALSYLMKLKETPLSKRLRGVGLVLCAKDLYLHCRRVGIRHIHVHSCADAAHVAAMCNILGGPSYSLTLHGDLPVYGVDHAAKMARAACISCDGPHLKEQIVREVGYPAEKILPNWMGLDTHQFSPSQRSEGQVGRLQLATVARLDACKGHRFAIAAVRKAVDEGCDVRYTLAGEGPERANIERLIQQLRLSDRVQLLGTRGESEVLELLRRSDAFVLSSVGMGEAGPISLMEAMSCGLPAVCSIIGATPQMLTDGVEGMLIPQEDEAKLAAGFVRLAREPALRQSLGAAARRRAVSQFDSAATTRRLLEFIELHTGLSLREGAGSSTVKA
;
A
#
# COMPACT_ATOMS: atom_id res chain seq x y z
N MET A 1 -2.58 12.68 -21.20
CA MET A 1 -1.86 11.57 -20.53
C MET A 1 -1.67 11.88 -19.06
N LEU A 2 -1.83 10.88 -18.18
CA LEU A 2 -1.56 10.93 -16.75
C LEU A 2 -0.17 10.33 -16.46
N GLY A 3 0.69 11.03 -15.73
CA GLY A 3 1.95 10.49 -15.21
C GLY A 3 1.74 9.92 -13.80
N ILE A 4 2.14 8.69 -13.53
CA ILE A 4 2.18 8.12 -12.18
C ILE A 4 3.62 8.10 -11.71
N LEU A 5 3.92 8.91 -10.69
CA LEU A 5 5.28 9.06 -10.14
C LEU A 5 5.39 8.33 -8.80
N VAL A 6 6.31 7.40 -8.72
CA VAL A 6 6.60 6.62 -7.52
C VAL A 6 8.07 6.76 -7.11
N PRO A 7 8.44 6.60 -5.82
CA PRO A 7 9.81 6.79 -5.36
C PRO A 7 10.81 5.82 -6.00
N GLU A 8 10.48 4.55 -6.00
CA GLU A 8 11.33 3.48 -6.53
C GLU A 8 10.44 2.35 -7.06
N PHE A 9 10.61 1.96 -8.34
CA PHE A 9 9.72 1.00 -8.97
C PHE A 9 10.44 0.20 -10.07
N PRO A 10 10.16 -1.11 -10.22
CA PRO A 10 9.28 -1.95 -9.39
C PRO A 10 9.96 -2.52 -8.14
N LEU A 11 9.24 -2.59 -7.02
CA LEU A 11 9.64 -3.28 -5.79
C LEU A 11 8.64 -4.37 -5.42
N GLN A 12 9.07 -5.34 -4.58
CA GLN A 12 8.24 -6.47 -4.15
C GLN A 12 6.93 -6.03 -3.49
N THR A 13 6.94 -4.95 -2.74
CA THR A 13 5.77 -4.42 -2.03
C THR A 13 4.96 -3.39 -2.83
N HIS A 14 5.34 -3.09 -4.07
CA HIS A 14 4.77 -2.00 -4.88
C HIS A 14 3.82 -2.48 -5.99
N ILE A 15 3.25 -3.67 -5.86
CA ILE A 15 2.32 -4.26 -6.85
C ILE A 15 1.06 -3.39 -7.06
N PHE A 16 0.62 -2.68 -6.04
CA PHE A 16 -0.57 -1.85 -6.12
C PHE A 16 -0.44 -0.68 -7.10
N PHE A 17 0.75 -0.13 -7.32
CA PHE A 17 0.97 0.88 -8.36
C PHE A 17 0.75 0.29 -9.76
N TRP A 18 1.15 -0.97 -9.96
CA TRP A 18 0.92 -1.67 -11.21
C TRP A 18 -0.56 -1.97 -11.43
N ARG A 19 -1.27 -2.40 -10.37
CA ARG A 19 -2.72 -2.66 -10.40
C ARG A 19 -3.51 -1.38 -10.71
N GLU A 20 -3.16 -0.25 -10.09
CA GLU A 20 -3.79 1.05 -10.36
C GLU A 20 -3.54 1.50 -11.81
N MET A 21 -2.31 1.38 -12.30
CA MET A 21 -1.99 1.69 -13.70
C MET A 21 -2.81 0.83 -14.67
N ALA A 22 -2.94 -0.47 -14.39
CA ALA A 22 -3.73 -1.38 -15.22
C ALA A 22 -5.22 -0.98 -15.23
N ALA A 23 -5.77 -0.64 -14.07
CA ALA A 23 -7.15 -0.17 -13.95
C ALA A 23 -7.39 1.15 -14.70
N LEU A 24 -6.47 2.11 -14.61
CA LEU A 24 -6.53 3.37 -15.37
C LEU A 24 -6.52 3.11 -16.89
N LYS A 25 -5.64 2.23 -17.37
CA LYS A 25 -5.59 1.86 -18.79
C LYS A 25 -6.91 1.23 -19.26
N GLN A 26 -7.50 0.35 -18.44
CA GLN A 26 -8.81 -0.25 -18.74
C GLN A 26 -9.95 0.80 -18.80
N MET A 27 -9.80 1.91 -18.07
CA MET A 27 -10.74 3.05 -18.13
C MET A 27 -10.49 4.01 -19.30
N GLY A 28 -9.57 3.68 -20.21
CA GLY A 28 -9.21 4.52 -21.35
C GLY A 28 -8.34 5.73 -20.97
N VAL A 29 -7.61 5.68 -19.87
CA VAL A 29 -6.67 6.74 -19.46
C VAL A 29 -5.28 6.39 -19.98
N PRO A 30 -4.66 7.20 -20.85
CA PRO A 30 -3.28 7.03 -21.25
C PRO A 30 -2.35 7.36 -20.07
N VAL A 31 -1.56 6.37 -19.63
CA VAL A 31 -0.71 6.44 -18.44
C VAL A 31 0.76 6.30 -18.81
N ALA A 32 1.60 7.17 -18.24
CA ALA A 32 3.06 7.04 -18.23
C ALA A 32 3.56 6.71 -16.83
N MET A 33 4.36 5.65 -16.71
CA MET A 33 4.99 5.27 -15.46
C MET A 33 6.30 6.01 -15.25
N LEU A 34 6.44 6.65 -14.10
CA LEU A 34 7.58 7.49 -13.72
C LEU A 34 8.13 7.01 -12.38
N SER A 35 9.44 7.03 -12.20
CA SER A 35 10.05 6.71 -10.90
C SER A 35 11.25 7.61 -10.62
N THR A 36 11.45 7.96 -9.34
CA THR A 36 12.62 8.73 -8.96
C THR A 36 13.89 7.90 -8.98
N ARG A 37 13.82 6.58 -8.73
CA ARG A 37 14.98 5.68 -8.72
C ARG A 37 14.68 4.35 -9.40
N ARG A 38 15.73 3.77 -9.96
CA ARG A 38 15.70 2.42 -10.51
C ARG A 38 16.18 1.42 -9.45
N PRO A 39 15.34 0.44 -9.05
CA PRO A 39 15.74 -0.58 -8.11
C PRO A 39 16.68 -1.63 -8.74
N PRO A 40 17.42 -2.42 -7.92
CA PRO A 40 18.14 -3.60 -8.37
C PRO A 40 17.24 -4.59 -9.13
N GLU A 41 17.81 -5.39 -10.02
CA GLU A 41 17.01 -6.31 -10.85
C GLU A 41 16.27 -7.36 -10.05
N ASN A 42 16.84 -7.82 -8.96
CA ASN A 42 16.29 -8.85 -8.07
C ASN A 42 15.34 -8.30 -7.00
N ALA A 43 15.03 -6.98 -6.99
CA ALA A 43 14.21 -6.34 -5.97
C ALA A 43 12.71 -6.69 -6.06
N CYS A 44 12.27 -7.31 -7.16
CA CYS A 44 10.88 -7.69 -7.39
C CYS A 44 10.81 -9.04 -8.12
N ARG A 45 10.06 -9.97 -7.54
CA ARG A 45 9.82 -11.32 -8.08
C ARG A 45 8.48 -11.49 -8.78
N HIS A 46 7.66 -10.43 -8.85
CA HIS A 46 6.40 -10.46 -9.57
C HIS A 46 6.62 -10.58 -11.07
N GLU A 47 5.73 -11.26 -11.75
CA GLU A 47 5.79 -11.52 -13.20
C GLU A 47 5.86 -10.24 -14.04
N PHE A 48 5.18 -9.18 -13.59
CA PHE A 48 5.18 -7.87 -14.28
C PHE A 48 6.51 -7.10 -14.19
N ALA A 49 7.46 -7.51 -13.34
CA ALA A 49 8.65 -6.70 -13.00
C ALA A 49 9.49 -6.30 -14.22
N ALA A 50 9.68 -7.23 -15.17
CA ALA A 50 10.46 -6.98 -16.38
C ALA A 50 9.76 -5.97 -17.31
N GLU A 51 8.45 -6.07 -17.47
CA GLU A 51 7.65 -5.15 -18.26
C GLU A 51 7.60 -3.77 -17.60
N ALA A 52 7.36 -3.73 -16.30
CA ALA A 52 7.36 -2.49 -15.52
C ALA A 52 8.65 -1.70 -15.68
N ARG A 53 9.82 -2.37 -15.64
CA ARG A 53 11.13 -1.72 -15.86
C ARG A 53 11.26 -1.12 -17.24
N ARG A 54 10.76 -1.78 -18.29
CA ARG A 54 10.81 -1.27 -19.66
C ARG A 54 9.91 -0.05 -19.88
N GLN A 55 8.76 0.00 -19.20
CA GLN A 55 7.77 1.06 -19.34
C GLN A 55 8.03 2.26 -18.43
N THR A 56 8.92 2.15 -17.44
CA THR A 56 9.16 3.21 -16.46
C THR A 56 10.26 4.17 -16.92
N HIS A 57 9.94 5.46 -16.94
CA HIS A 57 10.96 6.51 -17.06
C HIS A 57 11.54 6.85 -15.68
N TYR A 58 12.87 6.79 -15.56
CA TYR A 58 13.59 7.08 -14.31
C TYR A 58 14.21 8.47 -14.37
N VAL A 59 13.85 9.34 -13.43
CA VAL A 59 14.36 10.72 -13.37
C VAL A 59 15.70 10.84 -12.62
N TYR A 60 16.21 9.76 -12.04
CA TYR A 60 17.52 9.71 -11.41
C TYR A 60 18.34 8.51 -11.93
N PRO A 61 19.59 8.71 -12.33
CA PRO A 61 20.32 9.99 -12.41
C PRO A 61 19.69 10.93 -13.44
N PRO A 62 19.67 12.27 -13.17
CA PRO A 62 19.05 13.23 -14.08
C PRO A 62 19.83 13.32 -15.37
N SER A 63 19.15 13.37 -16.51
CA SER A 63 19.74 13.54 -17.84
C SER A 63 19.83 15.02 -18.27
N ALA A 64 19.17 15.92 -17.53
CA ALA A 64 19.05 17.34 -17.86
C ALA A 64 19.73 18.23 -16.82
N PHE A 65 20.47 19.23 -17.29
CA PHE A 65 21.05 20.27 -16.47
C PHE A 65 20.18 21.54 -16.46
N GLY A 66 20.16 22.26 -15.32
CA GLY A 66 19.40 23.51 -15.17
C GLY A 66 18.20 23.38 -14.25
N GLY A 67 17.17 24.22 -14.44
CA GLY A 67 16.00 24.24 -13.57
C GLY A 67 16.12 25.19 -12.37
N TRP A 68 17.04 26.15 -12.42
CA TRP A 68 17.41 27.02 -11.31
C TRP A 68 16.26 27.85 -10.73
N ARG A 69 15.19 28.10 -11.50
CA ARG A 69 13.97 28.74 -10.97
C ARG A 69 13.33 27.95 -9.84
N ALA A 70 13.54 26.63 -9.80
CA ALA A 70 13.05 25.77 -8.72
C ALA A 70 13.92 25.87 -7.44
N LEU A 71 15.10 26.48 -7.46
CA LEU A 71 15.90 26.72 -6.25
C LEU A 71 15.15 27.56 -5.21
N SER A 72 14.29 28.49 -5.66
CA SER A 72 13.42 29.26 -4.75
C SER A 72 12.53 28.39 -3.87
N TYR A 73 12.21 27.18 -4.30
CA TYR A 73 11.47 26.21 -3.49
C TYR A 73 12.27 25.73 -2.28
N LEU A 74 13.57 25.49 -2.45
CA LEU A 74 14.45 25.03 -1.36
C LEU A 74 14.56 26.08 -0.23
N MET A 75 14.41 27.36 -0.56
CA MET A 75 14.40 28.44 0.44
C MET A 75 13.13 28.44 1.30
N LYS A 76 12.05 27.80 0.85
CA LYS A 76 10.76 27.66 1.56
C LYS A 76 10.73 26.48 2.53
N LEU A 77 11.71 25.59 2.48
CA LEU A 77 11.82 24.47 3.39
C LEU A 77 12.23 24.98 4.78
N LYS A 78 11.32 24.87 5.76
CA LYS A 78 11.52 25.42 7.10
C LYS A 78 12.14 24.42 8.06
N GLU A 79 11.76 23.16 7.93
CA GLU A 79 12.12 22.07 8.84
C GLU A 79 13.39 21.33 8.38
N THR A 80 13.70 21.36 7.09
CA THR A 80 14.93 20.74 6.54
C THR A 80 16.16 21.55 6.90
N PRO A 81 17.17 20.97 7.61
CA PRO A 81 18.43 21.62 7.93
C PRO A 81 19.16 22.12 6.68
N LEU A 82 19.86 23.26 6.79
CA LEU A 82 20.55 23.90 5.64
C LEU A 82 21.54 22.95 4.96
N SER A 83 22.26 22.14 5.73
CA SER A 83 23.19 21.12 5.22
C SER A 83 22.51 20.07 4.32
N LYS A 84 21.26 19.72 4.60
CA LYS A 84 20.46 18.80 3.79
C LYS A 84 19.83 19.47 2.58
N ARG A 85 19.62 20.81 2.61
CA ARG A 85 19.10 21.56 1.45
C ARG A 85 20.04 21.52 0.24
N LEU A 86 21.35 21.40 0.48
CA LEU A 86 22.33 21.22 -0.61
C LEU A 86 22.07 19.96 -1.43
N ARG A 87 21.59 18.87 -0.79
CA ARG A 87 21.11 17.66 -1.50
C ARG A 87 19.88 17.95 -2.39
N GLY A 88 19.12 18.99 -2.07
CA GLY A 88 17.98 19.45 -2.85
C GLY A 88 18.34 19.91 -4.26
N VAL A 89 19.63 20.28 -4.52
CA VAL A 89 20.09 20.59 -5.90
C VAL A 89 19.91 19.39 -6.81
N GLY A 90 20.19 18.17 -6.33
CA GLY A 90 19.92 16.93 -7.09
C GLY A 90 18.45 16.78 -7.44
N LEU A 91 17.55 17.14 -6.50
CA LEU A 91 16.10 17.09 -6.74
C LEU A 91 15.65 18.15 -7.76
N VAL A 92 16.31 19.32 -7.81
CA VAL A 92 16.06 20.34 -8.85
C VAL A 92 16.40 19.81 -10.23
N LEU A 93 17.51 19.10 -10.38
CA LEU A 93 17.90 18.47 -11.65
C LEU A 93 16.90 17.36 -12.04
N CYS A 94 16.48 16.53 -11.10
CA CYS A 94 15.42 15.53 -11.34
C CYS A 94 14.09 16.18 -11.75
N ALA A 95 13.72 17.31 -11.13
CA ALA A 95 12.54 18.07 -11.49
C ALA A 95 12.61 18.66 -12.89
N LYS A 96 13.81 19.11 -13.32
CA LYS A 96 14.05 19.57 -14.69
C LYS A 96 13.94 18.43 -15.70
N ASP A 97 14.51 17.27 -15.39
CA ASP A 97 14.38 16.07 -16.24
C ASP A 97 12.91 15.66 -16.39
N LEU A 98 12.18 15.57 -15.27
CA LEU A 98 10.75 15.28 -15.27
C LEU A 98 9.95 16.30 -16.09
N TYR A 99 10.24 17.59 -15.95
CA TYR A 99 9.59 18.65 -16.73
C TYR A 99 9.77 18.46 -18.25
N LEU A 100 11.00 18.17 -18.70
CA LEU A 100 11.29 17.96 -20.10
C LEU A 100 10.63 16.69 -20.63
N HIS A 101 10.64 15.62 -19.84
CA HIS A 101 9.95 14.37 -20.19
C HIS A 101 8.45 14.59 -20.32
N CYS A 102 7.81 15.26 -19.34
CA CYS A 102 6.38 15.55 -19.40
C CYS A 102 5.98 16.32 -20.65
N ARG A 103 6.78 17.32 -21.03
CA ARG A 103 6.55 18.08 -22.27
C ARG A 103 6.69 17.22 -23.52
N ARG A 104 7.69 16.34 -23.56
CA ARG A 104 7.98 15.48 -24.72
C ARG A 104 6.87 14.47 -24.97
N VAL A 105 6.31 13.86 -23.91
CA VAL A 105 5.31 12.80 -24.05
C VAL A 105 3.87 13.27 -23.83
N GLY A 106 3.65 14.54 -23.50
CA GLY A 106 2.31 15.12 -23.33
C GLY A 106 1.63 14.77 -22.01
N ILE A 107 2.37 14.65 -20.91
CA ILE A 107 1.79 14.46 -19.57
C ILE A 107 1.13 15.79 -19.15
N ARG A 108 -0.16 15.71 -18.78
CA ARG A 108 -0.97 16.87 -18.38
C ARG A 108 -1.17 16.99 -16.87
N HIS A 109 -1.03 15.86 -16.15
CA HIS A 109 -1.10 15.78 -14.69
C HIS A 109 -0.15 14.70 -14.20
N ILE A 110 0.44 14.89 -13.02
CA ILE A 110 1.29 13.90 -12.33
C ILE A 110 0.60 13.49 -11.04
N HIS A 111 0.25 12.20 -10.91
CA HIS A 111 -0.17 11.64 -9.64
C HIS A 111 1.04 10.99 -8.94
N VAL A 112 1.32 11.40 -7.71
CA VAL A 112 2.53 11.00 -6.96
C VAL A 112 2.14 10.11 -5.78
N HIS A 113 2.59 8.87 -5.77
CA HIS A 113 2.39 7.94 -4.65
C HIS A 113 3.48 8.10 -3.60
N SER A 114 3.60 9.27 -3.03
CA SER A 114 4.51 9.56 -1.92
C SER A 114 4.41 11.03 -1.51
N CYS A 115 4.67 11.31 -0.23
CA CYS A 115 4.93 12.66 0.26
C CYS A 115 6.40 12.85 0.70
N ALA A 116 7.35 12.05 0.14
CA ALA A 116 8.79 12.18 0.33
C ALA A 116 9.46 12.97 -0.83
N ASP A 117 10.66 12.59 -1.26
CA ASP A 117 11.42 13.26 -2.31
C ASP A 117 10.66 13.38 -3.65
N ALA A 118 9.84 12.38 -4.00
CA ALA A 118 9.03 12.43 -5.21
C ALA A 118 8.03 13.60 -5.21
N ALA A 119 7.45 13.93 -4.06
CA ALA A 119 6.57 15.10 -3.93
C ALA A 119 7.34 16.42 -4.08
N HIS A 120 8.56 16.52 -3.57
CA HIS A 120 9.44 17.68 -3.83
C HIS A 120 9.75 17.82 -5.32
N VAL A 121 10.09 16.72 -6.00
CA VAL A 121 10.37 16.70 -7.45
C VAL A 121 9.15 17.16 -8.25
N ALA A 122 7.94 16.67 -7.93
CA ALA A 122 6.72 17.10 -8.60
C ALA A 122 6.38 18.57 -8.35
N ALA A 123 6.52 19.05 -7.10
CA ALA A 123 6.31 20.46 -6.76
C ALA A 123 7.27 21.39 -7.52
N MET A 124 8.54 21.03 -7.60
CA MET A 124 9.54 21.77 -8.35
C MET A 124 9.32 21.69 -9.86
N CYS A 125 8.92 20.54 -10.39
CA CYS A 125 8.52 20.39 -11.80
C CYS A 125 7.37 21.35 -12.15
N ASN A 126 6.35 21.45 -11.28
CA ASN A 126 5.25 22.39 -11.47
C ASN A 126 5.73 23.86 -11.43
N ILE A 127 6.67 24.23 -10.55
CA ILE A 127 7.29 25.58 -10.51
C ILE A 127 8.02 25.91 -11.82
N LEU A 128 8.61 24.92 -12.47
CA LEU A 128 9.26 25.10 -13.78
C LEU A 128 8.27 25.28 -14.95
N GLY A 129 6.97 25.25 -14.68
CA GLY A 129 5.90 25.32 -15.70
C GLY A 129 5.47 23.94 -16.21
N GLY A 130 5.79 22.87 -15.47
CA GLY A 130 5.32 21.52 -15.73
C GLY A 130 3.86 21.30 -15.32
N PRO A 131 3.36 20.06 -15.46
CA PRO A 131 1.97 19.70 -15.16
C PRO A 131 1.56 20.01 -13.72
N SER A 132 0.24 20.12 -13.48
CA SER A 132 -0.30 20.02 -12.12
C SER A 132 0.00 18.66 -11.51
N TYR A 133 -0.07 18.57 -10.19
CA TYR A 133 0.15 17.29 -9.52
C TYR A 133 -0.81 17.08 -8.35
N SER A 134 -1.02 15.81 -8.01
CA SER A 134 -1.73 15.33 -6.83
C SER A 134 -0.89 14.31 -6.09
N LEU A 135 -1.23 14.03 -4.85
CA LEU A 135 -0.49 13.11 -3.99
C LEU A 135 -1.40 11.97 -3.52
N THR A 136 -0.85 10.77 -3.32
CA THR A 136 -1.43 9.74 -2.45
C THR A 136 -0.45 9.40 -1.34
N LEU A 137 -0.93 9.39 -0.10
CA LEU A 137 -0.19 9.02 1.10
C LEU A 137 -0.59 7.62 1.55
N HIS A 138 0.41 6.73 1.68
CA HIS A 138 0.26 5.34 2.12
C HIS A 138 0.82 5.11 3.52
N GLY A 139 0.96 6.15 4.32
CA GLY A 139 1.50 6.11 5.67
C GLY A 139 1.38 7.44 6.37
N ASP A 140 1.61 7.42 7.68
CA ASP A 140 1.63 8.60 8.53
C ASP A 140 2.67 9.62 8.07
N LEU A 141 2.41 10.90 8.30
CA LEU A 141 3.29 11.99 7.86
C LEU A 141 4.76 11.82 8.26
N PRO A 142 5.13 11.37 9.48
CA PRO A 142 6.52 11.18 9.86
C PRO A 142 7.31 10.24 8.97
N VAL A 143 6.66 9.26 8.33
CA VAL A 143 7.28 8.31 7.39
C VAL A 143 7.88 9.02 6.17
N TYR A 144 7.32 10.16 5.81
CA TYR A 144 7.72 10.96 4.63
C TYR A 144 8.70 12.08 4.96
N GLY A 145 9.23 12.14 6.18
CA GLY A 145 10.17 13.15 6.63
C GLY A 145 9.48 14.44 7.06
N VAL A 146 9.96 15.58 6.57
CA VAL A 146 9.54 16.92 7.03
C VAL A 146 9.09 17.82 5.88
N ASP A 147 8.72 19.07 6.16
CA ASP A 147 8.30 20.09 5.17
C ASP A 147 7.05 19.69 4.35
N HIS A 148 6.08 19.02 4.98
CA HIS A 148 4.85 18.55 4.33
C HIS A 148 4.04 19.70 3.73
N ALA A 149 3.94 20.84 4.43
CA ALA A 149 3.27 22.02 3.93
C ALA A 149 3.83 22.49 2.58
N ALA A 150 5.16 22.49 2.40
CA ALA A 150 5.79 22.87 1.15
C ALA A 150 5.47 21.88 0.00
N LYS A 151 5.45 20.59 0.29
CA LYS A 151 5.13 19.52 -0.67
C LYS A 151 3.66 19.57 -1.13
N MET A 152 2.76 19.95 -0.22
CA MET A 152 1.31 19.97 -0.46
C MET A 152 0.79 21.31 -0.99
N ALA A 153 1.50 22.43 -0.75
CA ALA A 153 1.04 23.77 -1.07
C ALA A 153 0.53 24.00 -2.50
N ARG A 154 1.04 23.23 -3.46
CA ARG A 154 0.69 23.34 -4.89
C ARG A 154 0.00 22.08 -5.42
N ALA A 155 -0.22 21.07 -4.59
CA ALA A 155 -0.98 19.90 -4.98
C ALA A 155 -2.42 20.29 -5.28
N ALA A 156 -2.99 19.76 -6.36
CA ALA A 156 -4.38 20.01 -6.72
C ALA A 156 -5.34 19.33 -5.73
N CYS A 157 -5.00 18.12 -5.33
CA CYS A 157 -5.73 17.34 -4.32
C CYS A 157 -4.80 16.26 -3.72
N ILE A 158 -5.26 15.64 -2.65
CA ILE A 158 -4.54 14.56 -1.96
C ILE A 158 -5.50 13.37 -1.79
N SER A 159 -5.02 12.16 -2.08
CA SER A 159 -5.64 10.92 -1.63
C SER A 159 -4.84 10.34 -0.45
N CYS A 160 -5.48 9.57 0.42
CA CYS A 160 -4.79 8.93 1.54
C CYS A 160 -5.49 7.64 1.97
N ASP A 161 -4.71 6.70 2.50
CA ASP A 161 -5.23 5.43 2.99
C ASP A 161 -6.00 5.62 4.30
N GLY A 162 -7.32 5.80 4.16
CA GLY A 162 -8.26 5.88 5.25
C GLY A 162 -8.47 7.26 5.88
N PRO A 163 -9.55 7.41 6.67
CA PRO A 163 -9.95 8.66 7.29
C PRO A 163 -8.93 9.22 8.30
N HIS A 164 -8.21 8.37 9.04
CA HIS A 164 -7.24 8.80 10.05
C HIS A 164 -6.10 9.65 9.45
N LEU A 165 -5.62 9.30 8.25
CA LEU A 165 -4.61 10.10 7.55
C LEU A 165 -5.16 11.44 7.08
N LYS A 166 -6.43 11.50 6.65
CA LYS A 166 -7.10 12.76 6.33
C LYS A 166 -7.11 13.68 7.55
N GLU A 167 -7.52 13.15 8.71
CA GLU A 167 -7.53 13.92 9.96
C GLU A 167 -6.14 14.40 10.34
N GLN A 168 -5.12 13.55 10.18
CA GLN A 168 -3.73 13.90 10.42
C GLN A 168 -3.26 15.04 9.50
N ILE A 169 -3.53 14.94 8.19
CA ILE A 169 -3.13 15.97 7.21
C ILE A 169 -3.79 17.31 7.52
N VAL A 170 -5.09 17.30 7.83
CA VAL A 170 -5.81 18.52 8.21
C VAL A 170 -5.24 19.14 9.48
N ARG A 171 -5.03 18.34 10.52
CA ARG A 171 -4.55 18.79 11.82
C ARG A 171 -3.11 19.33 11.78
N GLU A 172 -2.20 18.60 11.10
CA GLU A 172 -0.77 18.90 11.18
C GLU A 172 -0.27 19.79 10.05
N VAL A 173 -0.93 19.79 8.88
CA VAL A 173 -0.51 20.57 7.71
C VAL A 173 -1.47 21.73 7.43
N GLY A 174 -2.72 21.65 7.86
CA GLY A 174 -3.76 22.62 7.52
C GLY A 174 -4.22 22.58 6.06
N TYR A 175 -4.04 21.43 5.38
CA TYR A 175 -4.48 21.26 4.00
C TYR A 175 -6.03 21.17 3.96
N PRO A 176 -6.72 21.80 2.97
CA PRO A 176 -8.17 21.84 2.91
C PRO A 176 -8.83 20.46 2.89
N ALA A 177 -9.74 20.20 3.83
CA ALA A 177 -10.36 18.88 4.02
C ALA A 177 -11.16 18.39 2.80
N GLU A 178 -11.79 19.33 2.05
CA GLU A 178 -12.53 19.07 0.82
C GLU A 178 -11.64 18.63 -0.35
N LYS A 179 -10.34 18.90 -0.27
CA LYS A 179 -9.32 18.46 -1.24
C LYS A 179 -8.60 17.18 -0.83
N ILE A 180 -9.10 16.48 0.21
CA ILE A 180 -8.54 15.21 0.68
C ILE A 180 -9.57 14.11 0.51
N LEU A 181 -9.23 13.09 -0.27
CA LEU A 181 -10.01 11.88 -0.49
C LEU A 181 -9.44 10.73 0.34
N PRO A 182 -10.13 10.26 1.39
CA PRO A 182 -9.83 8.96 1.96
C PRO A 182 -10.19 7.86 0.95
N ASN A 183 -9.19 7.12 0.49
CA ASN A 183 -9.38 6.12 -0.55
C ASN A 183 -8.33 5.01 -0.38
N TRP A 184 -8.78 3.79 -0.21
CA TRP A 184 -7.89 2.66 -0.05
C TRP A 184 -7.17 2.32 -1.36
N MET A 185 -5.99 1.73 -1.26
CA MET A 185 -5.40 1.02 -2.38
C MET A 185 -6.32 -0.11 -2.79
N GLY A 186 -6.38 -0.38 -4.10
CA GLY A 186 -7.25 -1.42 -4.63
C GLY A 186 -6.50 -2.71 -4.93
N LEU A 187 -7.27 -3.80 -5.01
CA LEU A 187 -6.84 -5.08 -5.55
C LEU A 187 -7.92 -5.61 -6.51
N ASP A 188 -7.55 -6.54 -7.38
CA ASP A 188 -8.53 -7.24 -8.21
C ASP A 188 -9.31 -8.24 -7.33
N THR A 189 -10.52 -7.86 -6.95
CA THR A 189 -11.38 -8.69 -6.11
C THR A 189 -11.96 -9.90 -6.85
N HIS A 190 -11.89 -9.96 -8.18
CA HIS A 190 -12.25 -11.14 -8.96
C HIS A 190 -11.12 -12.17 -8.95
N GLN A 191 -9.88 -11.73 -9.09
CA GLN A 191 -8.70 -12.58 -8.96
C GLN A 191 -8.54 -13.08 -7.52
N PHE A 192 -8.53 -12.18 -6.54
CA PHE A 192 -8.51 -12.50 -5.11
C PHE A 192 -9.94 -12.82 -4.64
N SER A 193 -10.38 -14.03 -4.93
CA SER A 193 -11.70 -14.55 -4.59
C SER A 193 -11.60 -15.85 -3.80
N PRO A 194 -12.60 -16.17 -2.97
CA PRO A 194 -12.62 -17.43 -2.25
C PRO A 194 -12.51 -18.63 -3.18
N SER A 195 -11.82 -19.68 -2.76
CA SER A 195 -11.91 -20.99 -3.38
C SER A 195 -13.14 -21.74 -2.84
N GLN A 196 -13.64 -22.72 -3.60
CA GLN A 196 -14.58 -23.70 -3.05
C GLN A 196 -13.85 -24.49 -1.97
N ARG A 197 -14.29 -24.37 -0.72
CA ARG A 197 -13.73 -25.09 0.42
C ARG A 197 -14.75 -26.11 0.92
N SER A 198 -14.26 -27.29 1.29
CA SER A 198 -15.00 -28.18 2.19
C SER A 198 -15.15 -27.50 3.56
N GLU A 199 -16.21 -27.83 4.28
CA GLU A 199 -16.39 -27.38 5.67
C GLU A 199 -15.14 -27.71 6.49
N GLY A 200 -14.58 -26.70 7.16
CA GLY A 200 -13.36 -26.87 7.94
C GLY A 200 -13.61 -27.81 9.13
N GLN A 201 -12.62 -28.67 9.43
CA GLN A 201 -12.70 -29.54 10.58
C GLN A 201 -12.67 -28.75 11.91
N VAL A 202 -13.51 -29.15 12.85
CA VAL A 202 -13.48 -28.63 14.21
C VAL A 202 -12.13 -28.96 14.88
N GLY A 203 -11.55 -27.99 15.55
CA GLY A 203 -10.25 -28.14 16.22
C GLY A 203 -9.03 -27.95 15.30
N ARG A 204 -9.21 -27.81 13.99
CA ARG A 204 -8.12 -27.55 13.03
C ARG A 204 -8.20 -26.12 12.48
N LEU A 205 -7.03 -25.47 12.38
CA LEU A 205 -6.93 -24.10 11.88
C LEU A 205 -5.63 -23.89 11.09
N GLN A 206 -5.75 -23.42 9.84
CA GLN A 206 -4.63 -23.03 9.01
C GLN A 206 -4.54 -21.51 8.93
N LEU A 207 -3.50 -20.94 9.53
CA LEU A 207 -3.24 -19.52 9.57
C LEU A 207 -2.26 -19.11 8.48
N ALA A 208 -2.45 -17.91 7.92
CA ALA A 208 -1.50 -17.29 7.02
C ALA A 208 -1.14 -15.87 7.45
N THR A 209 0.11 -15.49 7.20
CA THR A 209 0.57 -14.10 7.17
C THR A 209 1.36 -13.86 5.89
N VAL A 210 1.12 -12.73 5.24
CA VAL A 210 1.92 -12.22 4.12
C VAL A 210 2.47 -10.88 4.52
N ALA A 211 3.74 -10.82 4.93
CA ALA A 211 4.38 -9.61 5.41
C ALA A 211 5.91 -9.75 5.40
N ARG A 212 6.63 -8.63 5.39
CA ARG A 212 8.09 -8.62 5.62
C ARG A 212 8.39 -9.19 7.01
N LEU A 213 9.51 -9.89 7.13
CA LEU A 213 9.97 -10.40 8.41
C LEU A 213 10.76 -9.31 9.17
N ASP A 214 10.05 -8.23 9.55
CA ASP A 214 10.54 -7.11 10.32
C ASP A 214 9.98 -7.14 11.75
N ALA A 215 10.70 -6.55 12.70
CA ALA A 215 10.29 -6.50 14.12
C ALA A 215 8.90 -5.86 14.31
N CYS A 216 8.58 -4.80 13.52
CA CYS A 216 7.28 -4.12 13.59
C CYS A 216 6.11 -4.99 13.10
N LYS A 217 6.35 -6.10 12.41
CA LYS A 217 5.29 -7.04 12.00
C LYS A 217 4.89 -8.02 13.11
N GLY A 218 5.60 -8.03 14.24
CA GLY A 218 5.20 -8.72 15.45
C GLY A 218 5.03 -10.23 15.32
N HIS A 219 5.70 -10.87 14.36
CA HIS A 219 5.56 -12.32 14.10
C HIS A 219 5.78 -13.19 15.34
N ARG A 220 6.65 -12.73 16.26
CA ARG A 220 6.93 -13.42 17.53
C ARG A 220 5.66 -13.65 18.36
N PHE A 221 4.76 -12.67 18.40
CA PHE A 221 3.52 -12.75 19.19
C PHE A 221 2.53 -13.75 18.58
N ALA A 222 2.41 -13.76 17.24
CA ALA A 222 1.59 -14.75 16.56
C ALA A 222 2.13 -16.17 16.75
N ILE A 223 3.45 -16.38 16.69
CA ILE A 223 4.08 -17.70 16.91
C ILE A 223 3.90 -18.16 18.36
N ALA A 224 4.07 -17.28 19.33
CA ALA A 224 3.80 -17.59 20.73
C ALA A 224 2.32 -17.95 20.97
N ALA A 225 1.39 -17.22 20.31
CA ALA A 225 -0.03 -17.52 20.36
C ALA A 225 -0.38 -18.88 19.72
N VAL A 226 0.31 -19.27 18.65
CA VAL A 226 0.17 -20.61 18.06
C VAL A 226 0.56 -21.68 19.09
N ARG A 227 1.66 -21.49 19.84
CA ARG A 227 2.05 -22.43 20.90
C ARG A 227 0.95 -22.60 21.95
N LYS A 228 0.40 -21.48 22.43
CA LYS A 228 -0.69 -21.49 23.44
C LYS A 228 -1.93 -22.22 22.90
N ALA A 229 -2.34 -21.96 21.65
CA ALA A 229 -3.49 -22.63 21.05
C ALA A 229 -3.27 -24.14 20.86
N VAL A 230 -2.04 -24.57 20.55
CA VAL A 230 -1.67 -25.99 20.49
C VAL A 230 -1.70 -26.62 21.87
N ASP A 231 -1.26 -25.93 22.93
CA ASP A 231 -1.33 -26.42 24.33
C ASP A 231 -2.80 -26.57 24.78
N GLU A 232 -3.73 -25.79 24.21
CA GLU A 232 -5.18 -25.95 24.42
C GLU A 232 -5.83 -27.08 23.59
N GLY A 233 -5.01 -27.88 22.88
CA GLY A 233 -5.44 -29.05 22.13
C GLY A 233 -5.92 -28.75 20.68
N CYS A 234 -5.69 -27.55 20.14
CA CYS A 234 -6.04 -27.23 18.75
C CYS A 234 -4.93 -27.63 17.77
N ASP A 235 -5.30 -28.21 16.61
CA ASP A 235 -4.34 -28.46 15.52
C ASP A 235 -4.16 -27.17 14.68
N VAL A 236 -3.31 -26.28 15.18
CA VAL A 236 -3.01 -25.01 14.50
C VAL A 236 -1.75 -25.18 13.65
N ARG A 237 -1.83 -24.77 12.40
CA ARG A 237 -0.69 -24.62 11.48
C ARG A 237 -0.59 -23.18 11.02
N TYR A 238 0.63 -22.66 10.92
CA TYR A 238 0.86 -21.26 10.59
C TYR A 238 1.90 -21.13 9.47
N THR A 239 1.54 -20.46 8.38
CA THR A 239 2.41 -20.25 7.23
C THR A 239 2.67 -18.75 7.05
N LEU A 240 3.96 -18.37 7.00
CA LEU A 240 4.41 -17.01 6.78
C LEU A 240 5.07 -16.91 5.40
N ALA A 241 4.57 -16.00 4.57
CA ALA A 241 5.17 -15.63 3.30
C ALA A 241 5.83 -14.24 3.42
N GLY A 242 7.13 -14.18 3.27
CA GLY A 242 7.94 -12.98 3.34
C GLY A 242 9.39 -13.24 3.69
N GLU A 243 10.21 -12.22 3.60
CA GLU A 243 11.62 -12.20 3.97
C GLU A 243 11.92 -10.95 4.79
N GLY A 244 13.02 -10.96 5.52
CA GLY A 244 13.45 -9.80 6.29
C GLY A 244 14.49 -10.13 7.37
N PRO A 245 15.00 -9.10 8.05
CA PRO A 245 16.08 -9.23 9.02
C PRO A 245 15.73 -10.13 10.23
N GLU A 246 14.44 -10.27 10.56
CA GLU A 246 14.00 -11.08 11.69
C GLU A 246 13.94 -12.59 11.39
N ARG A 247 14.25 -13.05 10.15
CA ARG A 247 14.14 -14.47 9.79
C ARG A 247 14.84 -15.40 10.78
N ALA A 248 16.13 -15.14 11.07
CA ALA A 248 16.90 -15.99 11.97
C ALA A 248 16.35 -16.00 13.42
N ASN A 249 15.81 -14.87 13.89
CA ASN A 249 15.17 -14.77 15.20
C ASN A 249 13.88 -15.59 15.25
N ILE A 250 13.08 -15.52 14.18
CA ILE A 250 11.83 -16.27 14.04
C ILE A 250 12.12 -17.77 13.97
N GLU A 251 13.10 -18.22 13.21
CA GLU A 251 13.49 -19.63 13.12
C GLU A 251 13.93 -20.20 14.48
N ARG A 252 14.71 -19.42 15.24
CA ARG A 252 15.11 -19.81 16.61
C ARG A 252 13.90 -19.91 17.54
N LEU A 253 12.98 -18.97 17.47
CA LEU A 253 11.75 -18.97 18.29
C LEU A 253 10.87 -20.19 17.97
N ILE A 254 10.70 -20.54 16.70
CA ILE A 254 9.96 -21.73 16.26
C ILE A 254 10.56 -23.01 16.89
N GLN A 255 11.89 -23.14 16.89
CA GLN A 255 12.58 -24.28 17.49
C GLN A 255 12.42 -24.29 19.00
N GLN A 256 12.62 -23.18 19.70
CA GLN A 256 12.46 -23.04 21.15
C GLN A 256 11.04 -23.41 21.63
N LEU A 257 10.03 -23.03 20.86
CA LEU A 257 8.64 -23.35 21.14
C LEU A 257 8.19 -24.73 20.61
N ARG A 258 9.10 -25.52 20.03
CA ARG A 258 8.81 -26.84 19.44
C ARG A 258 7.66 -26.81 18.44
N LEU A 259 7.72 -25.86 17.50
CA LEU A 259 6.68 -25.63 16.48
C LEU A 259 7.21 -25.93 15.05
N SER A 260 8.34 -26.60 14.89
CA SER A 260 8.98 -26.82 13.57
C SER A 260 8.11 -27.64 12.60
N ASP A 261 7.18 -28.45 13.10
CA ASP A 261 6.20 -29.22 12.33
C ASP A 261 4.90 -28.44 12.03
N ARG A 262 4.72 -27.26 12.62
CA ARG A 262 3.50 -26.46 12.59
C ARG A 262 3.65 -25.08 11.98
N VAL A 263 4.83 -24.47 12.06
CA VAL A 263 5.11 -23.13 11.53
C VAL A 263 6.07 -23.21 10.35
N GLN A 264 5.65 -22.70 9.21
CA GLN A 264 6.43 -22.74 7.96
C GLN A 264 6.76 -21.31 7.48
N LEU A 265 8.02 -21.07 7.12
CA LEU A 265 8.50 -19.85 6.48
C LEU A 265 8.72 -20.13 4.99
N LEU A 266 7.94 -19.49 4.12
CA LEU A 266 8.01 -19.72 2.67
C LEU A 266 9.07 -18.85 1.97
N GLY A 267 9.54 -17.77 2.61
CA GLY A 267 10.30 -16.74 1.91
C GLY A 267 9.43 -15.83 1.05
N THR A 268 10.06 -15.00 0.23
CA THR A 268 9.36 -14.09 -0.68
C THR A 268 8.58 -14.87 -1.74
N ARG A 269 7.29 -14.50 -1.94
CA ARG A 269 6.37 -15.12 -2.89
C ARG A 269 5.84 -14.13 -3.91
N GLY A 270 5.55 -14.62 -5.11
CA GLY A 270 4.82 -13.87 -6.14
C GLY A 270 3.31 -13.80 -5.84
N GLU A 271 2.60 -13.02 -6.65
CA GLU A 271 1.16 -12.78 -6.43
C GLU A 271 0.33 -14.05 -6.51
N SER A 272 0.60 -14.92 -7.51
CA SER A 272 -0.08 -16.20 -7.68
C SER A 272 0.12 -17.13 -6.49
N GLU A 273 1.35 -17.23 -5.96
CA GLU A 273 1.66 -18.04 -4.80
C GLU A 273 1.02 -17.50 -3.51
N VAL A 274 0.93 -16.17 -3.37
CA VAL A 274 0.21 -15.51 -2.27
C VAL A 274 -1.27 -15.84 -2.33
N LEU A 275 -1.88 -15.75 -3.52
CA LEU A 275 -3.28 -16.11 -3.73
C LEU A 275 -3.56 -17.57 -3.35
N GLU A 276 -2.71 -18.49 -3.76
CA GLU A 276 -2.82 -19.91 -3.40
C GLU A 276 -2.69 -20.13 -1.88
N LEU A 277 -1.74 -19.43 -1.23
CA LEU A 277 -1.60 -19.49 0.22
C LEU A 277 -2.88 -19.03 0.92
N LEU A 278 -3.41 -17.87 0.53
CA LEU A 278 -4.64 -17.34 1.12
C LEU A 278 -5.83 -18.28 0.88
N ARG A 279 -5.98 -18.81 -0.34
CA ARG A 279 -7.07 -19.74 -0.67
C ARG A 279 -7.05 -21.04 0.11
N ARG A 280 -5.92 -21.53 0.56
CA ARG A 280 -5.80 -22.75 1.39
C ARG A 280 -5.78 -22.49 2.90
N SER A 281 -5.77 -21.23 3.33
CA SER A 281 -5.76 -20.86 4.75
C SER A 281 -7.18 -20.64 5.28
N ASP A 282 -7.39 -20.83 6.58
CA ASP A 282 -8.66 -20.66 7.27
C ASP A 282 -8.86 -19.28 7.87
N ALA A 283 -7.76 -18.60 8.22
CA ALA A 283 -7.75 -17.24 8.73
C ALA A 283 -6.42 -16.54 8.41
N PHE A 284 -6.46 -15.22 8.41
CA PHE A 284 -5.30 -14.36 8.22
C PHE A 284 -4.88 -13.72 9.55
N VAL A 285 -3.56 -13.56 9.76
CA VAL A 285 -3.00 -12.96 10.98
C VAL A 285 -2.17 -11.75 10.63
N LEU A 286 -2.41 -10.63 11.33
CA LEU A 286 -1.60 -9.42 11.27
C LEU A 286 -1.31 -8.94 12.68
N SER A 287 -0.18 -9.38 13.24
CA SER A 287 0.24 -9.11 14.63
C SER A 287 1.17 -7.90 14.78
N SER A 288 1.10 -6.94 13.86
CA SER A 288 1.97 -5.77 13.80
C SER A 288 1.95 -4.94 15.08
N VAL A 289 3.08 -4.28 15.38
CA VAL A 289 3.30 -3.48 16.60
C VAL A 289 3.95 -2.14 16.28
N GLY A 290 3.75 -1.16 17.15
CA GLY A 290 4.31 0.18 17.00
C GLY A 290 3.53 1.06 16.01
N MET A 291 4.10 1.34 14.86
CA MET A 291 3.50 2.19 13.80
C MET A 291 3.69 1.54 12.43
N GLY A 292 2.95 2.03 11.42
CA GLY A 292 3.25 1.72 10.02
C GLY A 292 2.26 0.79 9.30
N GLU A 293 1.05 0.61 9.81
CA GLU A 293 -0.03 -0.10 9.11
C GLU A 293 -1.11 0.89 8.62
N ALA A 294 -0.77 1.69 7.61
CA ALA A 294 -1.70 2.67 7.07
C ALA A 294 -2.79 2.06 6.17
N GLY A 295 -2.45 0.98 5.47
CA GLY A 295 -3.39 0.24 4.61
C GLY A 295 -2.77 -1.10 4.19
N PRO A 296 -2.75 -2.13 5.09
CA PRO A 296 -2.08 -3.39 4.79
C PRO A 296 -2.76 -4.13 3.63
N ILE A 297 -2.11 -4.16 2.47
CA ILE A 297 -2.62 -4.81 1.24
C ILE A 297 -2.91 -6.29 1.48
N SER A 298 -2.03 -6.98 2.20
CA SER A 298 -2.22 -8.40 2.48
C SER A 298 -3.48 -8.70 3.32
N LEU A 299 -3.91 -7.74 4.15
CA LEU A 299 -5.21 -7.82 4.83
C LEU A 299 -6.36 -7.68 3.83
N MET A 300 -6.28 -6.73 2.90
CA MET A 300 -7.28 -6.58 1.84
C MET A 300 -7.38 -7.83 0.96
N GLU A 301 -6.24 -8.41 0.59
CA GLU A 301 -6.13 -9.66 -0.18
C GLU A 301 -6.77 -10.84 0.56
N ALA A 302 -6.46 -10.98 1.86
CA ALA A 302 -7.03 -12.01 2.70
C ALA A 302 -8.56 -11.86 2.85
N MET A 303 -9.04 -10.66 3.18
CA MET A 303 -10.47 -10.35 3.26
C MET A 303 -11.16 -10.62 1.92
N SER A 304 -10.53 -10.29 0.81
CA SER A 304 -11.05 -10.56 -0.53
C SER A 304 -11.14 -12.06 -0.82
N CYS A 305 -10.22 -12.88 -0.31
CA CYS A 305 -10.30 -14.34 -0.36
C CYS A 305 -11.33 -14.94 0.64
N GLY A 306 -12.06 -14.11 1.36
CA GLY A 306 -13.06 -14.56 2.34
C GLY A 306 -12.44 -15.13 3.61
N LEU A 307 -11.25 -14.66 4.02
CA LEU A 307 -10.61 -15.04 5.27
C LEU A 307 -11.04 -14.09 6.39
N PRO A 308 -11.50 -14.60 7.54
CA PRO A 308 -11.55 -13.80 8.75
C PRO A 308 -10.12 -13.40 9.13
N ALA A 309 -9.94 -12.19 9.64
CA ALA A 309 -8.64 -11.70 10.05
C ALA A 309 -8.53 -11.57 11.58
N VAL A 310 -7.40 -11.95 12.13
CA VAL A 310 -7.03 -11.66 13.52
C VAL A 310 -5.91 -10.64 13.49
N CYS A 311 -6.24 -9.38 13.81
CA CYS A 311 -5.36 -8.24 13.60
C CYS A 311 -5.08 -7.48 14.89
N SER A 312 -3.85 -7.00 15.06
CA SER A 312 -3.54 -5.98 16.07
C SER A 312 -4.33 -4.69 15.82
N ILE A 313 -4.75 -4.01 16.88
CA ILE A 313 -5.30 -2.65 16.83
C ILE A 313 -4.15 -1.69 16.54
N ILE A 314 -3.92 -1.37 15.26
CA ILE A 314 -2.80 -0.54 14.81
C ILE A 314 -3.15 0.18 13.50
N GLY A 315 -2.77 1.46 13.41
CA GLY A 315 -2.97 2.24 12.19
C GLY A 315 -4.40 2.17 11.68
N ALA A 316 -4.56 1.75 10.44
CA ALA A 316 -5.85 1.67 9.77
C ALA A 316 -6.67 0.39 10.08
N THR A 317 -6.13 -0.59 10.79
CA THR A 317 -6.84 -1.87 10.98
C THR A 317 -8.24 -1.73 11.58
N PRO A 318 -8.53 -0.81 12.55
CA PRO A 318 -9.88 -0.59 13.06
C PRO A 318 -10.83 0.08 12.06
N GLN A 319 -10.30 0.64 10.98
CA GLN A 319 -11.11 1.24 9.90
C GLN A 319 -11.34 0.25 8.77
N MET A 320 -10.47 -0.75 8.63
CA MET A 320 -10.55 -1.78 7.59
C MET A 320 -11.45 -2.95 7.99
N LEU A 321 -11.55 -3.26 9.27
CA LEU A 321 -12.45 -4.30 9.78
C LEU A 321 -13.07 -3.88 11.11
N THR A 322 -14.27 -4.36 11.39
CA THR A 322 -15.01 -4.19 12.64
C THR A 322 -14.85 -5.44 13.47
N ASP A 323 -14.49 -5.28 14.75
CA ASP A 323 -14.32 -6.42 15.66
C ASP A 323 -15.58 -7.27 15.76
N GLY A 324 -15.41 -8.57 15.64
CA GLY A 324 -16.52 -9.55 15.69
C GLY A 324 -17.39 -9.60 14.43
N VAL A 325 -17.11 -8.80 13.37
CA VAL A 325 -17.89 -8.77 12.12
C VAL A 325 -17.09 -9.35 10.95
N GLU A 326 -15.93 -8.79 10.62
CA GLU A 326 -15.04 -9.29 9.56
C GLU A 326 -13.82 -10.04 10.09
N GLY A 327 -13.61 -10.00 11.41
CA GLY A 327 -12.47 -10.61 12.09
C GLY A 327 -12.44 -10.24 13.56
N MET A 328 -11.25 -10.29 14.15
CA MET A 328 -11.01 -9.96 15.55
C MET A 328 -9.90 -8.92 15.66
N LEU A 329 -10.15 -7.85 16.41
CA LEU A 329 -9.19 -6.80 16.74
C LEU A 329 -8.58 -7.07 18.13
N ILE A 330 -7.26 -7.25 18.16
CA ILE A 330 -6.51 -7.64 19.35
C ILE A 330 -5.58 -6.49 19.76
N PRO A 331 -5.46 -6.17 21.05
CA PRO A 331 -4.41 -5.24 21.49
C PRO A 331 -3.03 -5.70 21.02
N GLN A 332 -2.16 -4.74 20.71
CA GLN A 332 -0.80 -5.06 20.31
C GLN A 332 -0.10 -5.88 21.40
N GLU A 333 0.75 -6.82 20.97
CA GLU A 333 1.56 -7.68 21.86
C GLU A 333 0.77 -8.63 22.78
N ASP A 334 -0.55 -8.69 22.67
CA ASP A 334 -1.39 -9.56 23.51
C ASP A 334 -1.46 -10.99 22.94
N GLU A 335 -0.44 -11.79 23.28
CA GLU A 335 -0.36 -13.20 22.87
C GLU A 335 -1.55 -14.04 23.37
N ALA A 336 -2.08 -13.71 24.56
CA ALA A 336 -3.18 -14.47 25.15
C ALA A 336 -4.47 -14.27 24.36
N LYS A 337 -4.81 -13.02 24.00
CA LYS A 337 -5.97 -12.73 23.16
C LYS A 337 -5.80 -13.22 21.73
N LEU A 338 -4.58 -13.16 21.16
CA LEU A 338 -4.30 -13.80 19.87
C LEU A 338 -4.58 -15.30 19.94
N ALA A 339 -4.08 -15.99 20.95
CA ALA A 339 -4.32 -17.44 21.16
C ALA A 339 -5.79 -17.75 21.33
N ALA A 340 -6.51 -16.99 22.17
CA ALA A 340 -7.95 -17.15 22.35
C ALA A 340 -8.72 -16.97 21.02
N GLY A 341 -8.32 -16.00 20.19
CA GLY A 341 -8.86 -15.82 18.84
C GLY A 341 -8.62 -17.04 17.94
N PHE A 342 -7.42 -17.62 17.97
CA PHE A 342 -7.08 -18.82 17.19
C PHE A 342 -7.89 -20.03 17.67
N VAL A 343 -7.97 -20.26 18.98
CA VAL A 343 -8.76 -21.34 19.58
C VAL A 343 -10.25 -21.21 19.20
N ARG A 344 -10.79 -20.01 19.28
CA ARG A 344 -12.18 -19.75 18.92
C ARG A 344 -12.43 -20.05 17.44
N LEU A 345 -11.56 -19.57 16.54
CA LEU A 345 -11.68 -19.87 15.10
C LEU A 345 -11.47 -21.36 14.81
N ALA A 346 -10.63 -22.08 15.56
CA ALA A 346 -10.44 -23.52 15.40
C ALA A 346 -11.70 -24.32 15.82
N ARG A 347 -12.32 -23.95 16.94
CA ARG A 347 -13.46 -24.67 17.52
C ARG A 347 -14.81 -24.30 16.92
N GLU A 348 -14.93 -23.13 16.29
CA GLU A 348 -16.19 -22.57 15.74
C GLU A 348 -16.13 -22.40 14.22
N PRO A 349 -16.24 -23.45 13.38
CA PRO A 349 -16.21 -23.34 11.93
C PRO A 349 -17.29 -22.40 11.34
N ALA A 350 -18.50 -22.39 11.93
CA ALA A 350 -19.57 -21.50 11.52
C ALA A 350 -19.25 -20.02 11.72
N LEU A 351 -18.55 -19.68 12.84
CA LEU A 351 -18.06 -18.34 13.08
C LEU A 351 -17.01 -17.94 12.02
N ARG A 352 -16.05 -18.83 11.75
CA ARG A 352 -15.05 -18.63 10.69
C ARG A 352 -15.68 -18.27 9.36
N GLN A 353 -16.70 -19.05 8.97
CA GLN A 353 -17.43 -18.86 7.72
C GLN A 353 -18.19 -17.52 7.71
N SER A 354 -18.89 -17.19 8.79
CA SER A 354 -19.63 -15.93 8.92
C SER A 354 -18.73 -14.70 8.82
N LEU A 355 -17.64 -14.66 9.60
CA LEU A 355 -16.66 -13.57 9.57
C LEU A 355 -16.00 -13.46 8.20
N GLY A 356 -15.61 -14.58 7.59
CA GLY A 356 -14.99 -14.61 6.26
C GLY A 356 -15.93 -14.09 5.17
N ALA A 357 -17.22 -14.47 5.21
CA ALA A 357 -18.22 -13.95 4.27
C ALA A 357 -18.41 -12.43 4.42
N ALA A 358 -18.42 -11.91 5.65
CA ALA A 358 -18.48 -10.48 5.91
C ALA A 358 -17.21 -9.76 5.40
N ALA A 359 -16.03 -10.32 5.66
CA ALA A 359 -14.75 -9.82 5.17
C ALA A 359 -14.74 -9.71 3.64
N ARG A 360 -15.23 -10.74 2.94
CA ARG A 360 -15.37 -10.72 1.48
C ARG A 360 -16.29 -9.60 0.99
N ARG A 361 -17.48 -9.45 1.58
CA ARG A 361 -18.41 -8.38 1.19
C ARG A 361 -17.78 -7.01 1.36
N ARG A 362 -17.08 -6.76 2.47
CA ARG A 362 -16.38 -5.49 2.72
C ARG A 362 -15.25 -5.27 1.72
N ALA A 363 -14.44 -6.29 1.42
CA ALA A 363 -13.37 -6.17 0.44
C ALA A 363 -13.90 -5.79 -0.95
N VAL A 364 -14.93 -6.44 -1.44
CA VAL A 364 -15.56 -6.13 -2.74
C VAL A 364 -16.13 -4.70 -2.77
N SER A 365 -16.73 -4.24 -1.68
CA SER A 365 -17.34 -2.90 -1.64
C SER A 365 -16.31 -1.76 -1.48
N GLN A 366 -15.19 -2.00 -0.80
CA GLN A 366 -14.26 -0.93 -0.41
C GLN A 366 -12.89 -1.00 -1.07
N PHE A 367 -12.40 -2.21 -1.38
CA PHE A 367 -11.02 -2.44 -1.83
C PHE A 367 -10.92 -2.90 -3.30
N ASP A 368 -12.01 -2.89 -4.06
CA ASP A 368 -11.96 -3.22 -5.49
C ASP A 368 -11.18 -2.15 -6.27
N SER A 369 -10.17 -2.59 -7.04
CA SER A 369 -9.23 -1.68 -7.72
C SER A 369 -9.91 -0.82 -8.79
N ALA A 370 -10.92 -1.35 -9.49
CA ALA A 370 -11.64 -0.57 -10.49
C ALA A 370 -12.45 0.55 -9.81
N ALA A 371 -13.08 0.26 -8.67
CA ALA A 371 -13.85 1.24 -7.91
C ALA A 371 -12.96 2.29 -7.24
N THR A 372 -11.86 1.87 -6.58
CA THR A 372 -10.94 2.82 -5.91
C THR A 372 -10.21 3.71 -6.90
N THR A 373 -9.74 3.16 -8.03
CA THR A 373 -9.08 3.93 -9.08
C THR A 373 -10.03 4.89 -9.77
N ARG A 374 -11.29 4.50 -9.98
CA ARG A 374 -12.31 5.39 -10.55
C ARG A 374 -12.56 6.59 -9.63
N ARG A 375 -12.74 6.37 -8.33
CA ARG A 375 -12.91 7.44 -7.34
C ARG A 375 -11.72 8.41 -7.34
N LEU A 376 -10.49 7.87 -7.39
CA LEU A 376 -9.28 8.67 -7.47
C LEU A 376 -9.24 9.52 -8.75
N LEU A 377 -9.51 8.90 -9.90
CA LEU A 377 -9.52 9.59 -11.20
C LEU A 377 -10.53 10.73 -11.22
N GLU A 378 -11.77 10.47 -10.83
CA GLU A 378 -12.86 11.46 -10.77
C GLU A 378 -12.50 12.61 -9.81
N PHE A 379 -11.87 12.31 -8.70
CA PHE A 379 -11.42 13.31 -7.74
C PHE A 379 -10.28 14.18 -8.30
N ILE A 380 -9.34 13.61 -9.03
CA ILE A 380 -8.29 14.35 -9.74
C ILE A 380 -8.91 15.23 -10.83
N GLU A 381 -9.81 14.71 -11.66
CA GLU A 381 -10.49 15.44 -12.72
C GLU A 381 -11.29 16.64 -12.16
N LEU A 382 -12.02 16.42 -11.04
CA LEU A 382 -12.76 17.48 -10.34
C LEU A 382 -11.86 18.64 -9.90
N HIS A 383 -10.71 18.35 -9.30
CA HIS A 383 -9.84 19.39 -8.71
C HIS A 383 -8.84 19.98 -9.70
N THR A 384 -8.70 19.41 -10.89
CA THR A 384 -7.79 19.92 -11.94
C THR A 384 -8.53 20.55 -13.10
N GLY A 385 -9.81 20.27 -13.28
CA GLY A 385 -10.57 20.64 -14.47
C GLY A 385 -10.13 19.92 -15.74
N LEU A 386 -9.34 18.84 -15.61
CA LEU A 386 -8.80 18.08 -16.74
C LEU A 386 -9.70 16.85 -17.01
N SER A 387 -10.01 16.59 -18.28
CA SER A 387 -10.44 15.27 -18.73
C SER A 387 -9.20 14.45 -19.07
N LEU A 388 -8.98 13.33 -18.37
CA LEU A 388 -7.80 12.49 -18.52
C LEU A 388 -8.07 11.25 -19.39
N ARG A 389 -9.33 10.93 -19.70
CA ARG A 389 -9.73 9.82 -20.57
C ARG A 389 -9.56 10.19 -22.05
N GLU A 390 -9.22 9.20 -22.89
CA GLU A 390 -9.21 9.38 -24.35
C GLU A 390 -10.64 9.50 -24.88
N GLY A 391 -10.88 10.47 -25.75
CA GLY A 391 -12.18 10.64 -26.41
C GLY A 391 -13.21 11.54 -25.69
N ALA A 392 -12.94 12.08 -24.50
CA ALA A 392 -13.85 13.00 -23.80
C ALA A 392 -13.65 14.49 -24.18
N GLY A 393 -12.99 14.81 -25.26
CA GLY A 393 -12.62 16.18 -25.61
C GLY A 393 -12.71 16.51 -27.09
N SER A 394 -13.91 16.58 -27.69
CA SER A 394 -14.19 17.48 -28.79
C SER A 394 -15.71 17.58 -29.07
N SER A 395 -16.49 18.04 -28.10
CA SER A 395 -17.71 18.75 -28.43
C SER A 395 -17.61 20.17 -27.86
N THR A 396 -16.77 20.99 -28.51
CA THR A 396 -16.94 22.43 -28.47
C THR A 396 -18.25 22.72 -29.16
N VAL A 397 -19.28 22.94 -28.37
CA VAL A 397 -20.49 23.64 -28.84
C VAL A 397 -20.02 25.00 -29.34
N LYS A 398 -19.97 25.13 -30.67
CA LYS A 398 -20.05 26.45 -31.33
C LYS A 398 -21.51 26.82 -31.27
N ALA A 399 -21.84 27.83 -30.51
CA ALA A 399 -23.00 28.68 -30.70
C ALA A 399 -22.52 30.13 -30.72
#